data_b45f862b5f86a813cd03c0d5f3bc5b2e
#
_entry.id   b45f862b5f86a813cd03c0d5f3bc5b2e
#
_cell.length_a   1.000
_cell.length_b   1.000
_cell.length_c   1.000
_cell.angle_alpha   90.00
_cell.angle_beta   90.00
_cell.angle_gamma   90.00
#
_symmetry.space_group_name_H-M   'P 1'
#
loop_
_entity.id
_entity.type
_entity.pdbx_description
1 polymer ?
#
loop_
_entity_poly.entity_id
_entity_poly.type
_entity_poly.pdbx_seq_one_letter_code
_entity_poly.pdbx_strand_id
1 'polypeptide(L)'
;MTVLIAAAAALLFIGLRAALLFAGATEGDAPTSSSIPLPAGSRVVHEDEECASGGCWSVVSVQPPTGVSPSELSTTLGTEPFAKLPGTLWDPRVVNLTSEVQGELLVVRADYWSREPSP
;
A
#
# COMPACT_ATOMS: atom_id res chain seq x y z
N MET A 1 -36.65 -20.19 4.46
CA MET A 1 -35.49 -20.41 5.34
C MET A 1 -34.17 -20.14 4.66
N THR A 2 -33.94 -20.65 3.48
CA THR A 2 -32.66 -20.46 2.74
C THR A 2 -32.37 -18.97 2.44
N VAL A 3 -33.40 -18.18 2.12
CA VAL A 3 -33.27 -16.75 1.84
C VAL A 3 -32.87 -15.97 3.10
N LEU A 4 -33.41 -16.35 4.26
CA LEU A 4 -33.05 -15.70 5.54
C LEU A 4 -31.60 -15.99 5.94
N ILE A 5 -31.13 -17.20 5.71
CA ILE A 5 -29.74 -17.59 6.01
C ILE A 5 -28.78 -16.83 5.09
N ALA A 6 -29.09 -16.73 3.79
CA ALA A 6 -28.28 -16.00 2.83
C ALA A 6 -28.23 -14.49 3.17
N ALA A 7 -29.35 -13.89 3.57
CA ALA A 7 -29.40 -12.50 3.97
C ALA A 7 -28.58 -12.25 5.24
N ALA A 8 -28.66 -13.14 6.23
CA ALA A 8 -27.87 -13.04 7.45
C ALA A 8 -26.37 -13.18 7.16
N ALA A 9 -25.98 -14.09 6.30
CA ALA A 9 -24.57 -14.26 5.90
C ALA A 9 -24.03 -13.02 5.17
N ALA A 10 -24.83 -12.42 4.28
CA ALA A 10 -24.46 -11.19 3.59
C ALA A 10 -24.28 -10.02 4.54
N LEU A 11 -25.18 -9.86 5.51
CA LEU A 11 -25.09 -8.82 6.52
C LEU A 11 -23.86 -8.99 7.41
N LEU A 12 -23.53 -10.22 7.80
CA LEU A 12 -22.31 -10.53 8.57
C LEU A 12 -21.06 -10.20 7.77
N PHE A 13 -21.03 -10.52 6.49
CA PHE A 13 -19.89 -10.22 5.62
C PHE A 13 -19.69 -8.71 5.47
N ILE A 14 -20.77 -7.95 5.23
CA ILE A 14 -20.71 -6.49 5.10
C ILE A 14 -20.26 -5.86 6.43
N GLY A 15 -20.78 -6.33 7.54
CA GLY A 15 -20.38 -5.86 8.87
C GLY A 15 -18.92 -6.14 9.18
N LEU A 16 -18.43 -7.33 8.82
CA LEU A 16 -17.02 -7.69 9.02
C LEU A 16 -16.11 -6.81 8.17
N ARG A 17 -16.45 -6.57 6.91
CA ARG A 17 -15.66 -5.69 6.05
C ARG A 17 -15.65 -4.25 6.57
N ALA A 18 -16.79 -3.75 7.01
CA ALA A 18 -16.88 -2.42 7.62
C ALA A 18 -16.02 -2.32 8.88
N ALA A 19 -16.05 -3.35 9.73
CA ALA A 19 -15.24 -3.40 10.95
C ALA A 19 -13.74 -3.42 10.62
N LEU A 20 -13.33 -4.17 9.60
CA LEU A 20 -11.92 -4.21 9.17
C LEU A 20 -11.46 -2.87 8.63
N LEU A 21 -12.29 -2.19 7.82
CA LEU A 21 -11.99 -0.84 7.33
C LEU A 21 -11.87 0.16 8.48
N PHE A 22 -12.79 0.09 9.43
CA PHE A 22 -12.79 1.00 10.57
C PHE A 22 -11.59 0.75 11.49
N ALA A 23 -11.30 -0.52 11.79
CA ALA A 23 -10.16 -0.88 12.63
C ALA A 23 -8.81 -0.54 11.98
N GLY A 24 -8.74 -0.61 10.64
CA GLY A 24 -7.54 -0.26 9.89
C GLY A 24 -7.38 1.23 9.60
N ALA A 25 -8.39 2.05 9.87
CA ALA A 25 -8.39 3.48 9.57
C ALA A 25 -7.79 4.35 10.68
N THR A 26 -6.80 3.84 11.40
CA THR A 26 -6.11 4.59 12.43
C THR A 26 -5.12 5.58 11.83
N GLU A 27 -5.21 6.84 12.26
CA GLU A 27 -4.17 7.82 11.96
C GLU A 27 -2.85 7.31 12.57
N GLY A 28 -1.80 7.40 11.83
CA GLY A 28 -0.50 6.94 12.29
C GLY A 28 -0.14 5.53 11.85
N ASP A 29 -1.05 4.83 11.18
CA ASP A 29 -0.72 3.54 10.59
C ASP A 29 -0.13 3.73 9.19
N ALA A 30 0.92 2.99 8.88
CA ALA A 30 1.60 3.06 7.59
C ALA A 30 1.83 1.65 7.04
N PRO A 31 1.75 1.46 5.71
CA PRO A 31 2.06 0.16 5.11
C PRO A 31 3.52 -0.24 5.37
N THR A 32 3.78 -1.52 5.55
CA THR A 32 5.14 -2.04 5.63
C THR A 32 5.73 -2.28 4.24
N SER A 33 7.05 -2.41 4.15
CA SER A 33 7.72 -2.71 2.88
C SER A 33 7.24 -4.01 2.25
N SER A 34 6.73 -4.94 3.06
CA SER A 34 6.17 -6.20 2.57
C SER A 34 4.92 -6.03 1.71
N SER A 35 4.24 -4.88 1.78
CA SER A 35 3.09 -4.59 0.91
C SER A 35 3.50 -4.14 -0.49
N ILE A 36 4.76 -3.82 -0.73
CA ILE A 36 5.27 -3.39 -2.03
C ILE A 36 5.63 -4.64 -2.85
N PRO A 37 5.06 -4.79 -4.07
CA PRO A 37 5.32 -5.97 -4.89
C PRO A 37 6.68 -5.87 -5.60
N LEU A 38 7.76 -5.97 -4.85
CA LEU A 38 9.12 -5.87 -5.40
C LEU A 38 9.48 -7.12 -6.21
N PRO A 39 10.10 -6.96 -7.39
CA PRO A 39 10.59 -8.11 -8.15
C PRO A 39 11.72 -8.83 -7.42
N ALA A 40 11.91 -10.11 -7.75
CA ALA A 40 12.99 -10.92 -7.18
C ALA A 40 14.35 -10.25 -7.44
N GLY A 41 15.22 -10.27 -6.44
CA GLY A 41 16.52 -9.61 -6.50
C GLY A 41 16.53 -8.16 -6.00
N SER A 42 15.37 -7.56 -5.79
CA SER A 42 15.27 -6.26 -5.13
C SER A 42 15.64 -6.38 -3.66
N ARG A 43 16.22 -5.34 -3.09
CA ARG A 43 16.61 -5.32 -1.69
C ARG A 43 16.21 -4.02 -1.03
N VAL A 44 15.50 -4.12 0.10
CA VAL A 44 15.20 -2.97 0.94
C VAL A 44 16.44 -2.69 1.79
N VAL A 45 17.04 -1.51 1.59
CA VAL A 45 18.25 -1.11 2.30
C VAL A 45 17.96 -0.16 3.45
N HIS A 46 16.81 0.48 3.43
CA HIS A 46 16.38 1.39 4.48
C HIS A 46 14.85 1.50 4.48
N GLU A 47 14.27 1.60 5.66
CA GLU A 47 12.84 1.79 5.83
C GLU A 47 12.59 2.72 7.00
N ASP A 48 11.85 3.80 6.76
CA ASP A 48 11.45 4.77 7.78
C ASP A 48 9.95 5.01 7.73
N GLU A 49 9.42 5.53 8.82
CA GLU A 49 8.06 6.01 8.90
C GLU A 49 8.10 7.52 9.13
N GLU A 50 7.36 8.27 8.33
CA GLU A 50 7.20 9.72 8.46
C GLU A 50 5.74 10.04 8.72
N CYS A 51 5.51 11.07 9.51
CA CYS A 51 4.15 11.49 9.87
C CYS A 51 4.00 13.00 9.71
N ALA A 52 2.79 13.39 9.31
CA ALA A 52 2.38 14.77 9.21
C ALA A 52 0.91 14.88 9.62
N SER A 53 0.32 16.05 9.49
CA SER A 53 -1.07 16.28 9.88
C SER A 53 -2.10 15.45 9.11
N GLY A 54 -1.74 14.86 7.98
CA GLY A 54 -2.61 14.00 7.19
C GLY A 54 -2.47 12.51 7.48
N GLY A 55 -1.60 12.11 8.40
CA GLY A 55 -1.33 10.71 8.73
C GLY A 55 0.14 10.34 8.60
N CYS A 56 0.41 9.05 8.58
CA CYS A 56 1.76 8.51 8.47
C CYS A 56 1.92 7.71 7.18
N TRP A 57 3.15 7.63 6.70
CA TRP A 57 3.51 6.84 5.52
C TRP A 57 4.89 6.23 5.70
N SER A 58 5.15 5.16 4.97
CA SER A 58 6.47 4.53 4.94
C SER A 58 7.30 5.08 3.80
N VAL A 59 8.58 5.26 4.07
CA VAL A 59 9.59 5.64 3.07
C VAL A 59 10.59 4.49 2.99
N VAL A 60 10.62 3.81 1.86
CA VAL A 60 11.39 2.59 1.67
C VAL A 60 12.43 2.83 0.57
N SER A 61 13.70 2.70 0.92
CA SER A 61 14.79 2.79 -0.05
C SER A 61 15.11 1.40 -0.58
N VAL A 62 15.00 1.23 -1.88
CA VAL A 62 15.12 -0.07 -2.54
C VAL A 62 16.32 -0.06 -3.49
N GLN A 63 17.17 -1.07 -3.35
CA GLN A 63 18.19 -1.35 -4.35
C GLN A 63 17.57 -2.24 -5.43
N PRO A 64 17.54 -1.78 -6.69
CA PRO A 64 17.01 -2.61 -7.78
C PRO A 64 17.79 -3.91 -7.98
N PRO A 65 17.19 -4.92 -8.61
CA PRO A 65 17.91 -6.11 -9.00
C PRO A 65 19.11 -5.79 -9.88
N THR A 66 20.11 -6.67 -9.91
CA THR A 66 21.27 -6.51 -10.78
C THR A 66 20.84 -6.32 -12.25
N GLY A 67 21.35 -5.30 -12.89
CA GLY A 67 21.02 -4.97 -14.28
C GLY A 67 19.74 -4.16 -14.47
N VAL A 68 19.05 -3.81 -13.39
CA VAL A 68 17.84 -2.98 -13.42
C VAL A 68 18.16 -1.61 -12.84
N SER A 69 17.85 -0.55 -13.58
CA SER A 69 18.00 0.81 -13.07
C SER A 69 16.84 1.18 -12.12
N PRO A 70 17.04 2.18 -11.26
CA PRO A 70 15.92 2.68 -10.44
C PRO A 70 14.71 3.14 -11.26
N SER A 71 14.95 3.78 -12.40
CA SER A 71 13.87 4.20 -13.30
C SER A 71 13.10 3.02 -13.88
N GLU A 72 13.78 1.96 -14.25
CA GLU A 72 13.12 0.73 -14.72
C GLU A 72 12.33 0.06 -13.62
N LEU A 73 12.84 0.06 -12.40
CA LEU A 73 12.11 -0.46 -11.24
C LEU A 73 10.84 0.37 -10.99
N SER A 74 10.91 1.68 -11.06
CA SER A 74 9.76 2.57 -10.94
C SER A 74 8.69 2.24 -11.98
N THR A 75 9.08 2.01 -13.22
CA THR A 75 8.17 1.60 -14.29
C THR A 75 7.54 0.25 -13.99
N THR A 76 8.32 -0.71 -13.52
CA THR A 76 7.82 -2.04 -13.15
C THR A 76 6.79 -1.97 -12.03
N LEU A 77 7.02 -1.12 -11.04
CA LEU A 77 6.07 -0.91 -9.94
C LEU A 77 4.84 -0.08 -10.35
N GLY A 78 4.89 0.59 -11.50
CA GLY A 78 3.82 1.47 -11.94
C GLY A 78 3.74 2.78 -11.17
N THR A 79 4.82 3.21 -10.54
CA THR A 79 4.87 4.40 -9.67
C THR A 79 5.18 5.69 -10.42
N GLU A 80 4.95 5.73 -11.71
CA GLU A 80 5.02 6.95 -12.53
C GLU A 80 3.68 7.20 -13.20
N PRO A 81 2.80 8.10 -12.64
CA PRO A 81 3.05 8.96 -11.47
C PRO A 81 2.82 8.28 -10.13
N PHE A 82 1.93 7.29 -10.04
CA PHE A 82 1.66 6.55 -8.81
C PHE A 82 0.97 5.23 -9.13
N ALA A 83 1.05 4.29 -8.20
CA ALA A 83 0.34 3.03 -8.26
C ALA A 83 -0.60 2.90 -7.06
N LYS A 84 -1.73 2.24 -7.25
CA LYS A 84 -2.63 1.87 -6.17
C LYS A 84 -2.66 0.36 -6.06
N LEU A 85 -2.37 -0.15 -4.87
CA LEU A 85 -2.47 -1.57 -4.58
C LEU A 85 -3.84 -1.83 -3.95
N PRO A 86 -4.65 -2.72 -4.52
CA PRO A 86 -5.97 -3.02 -3.96
C PRO A 86 -5.82 -3.69 -2.60
N GLY A 87 -6.80 -3.45 -1.73
CA GLY A 87 -6.89 -4.15 -0.47
C GLY A 87 -7.14 -5.64 -0.65
N THR A 88 -6.90 -6.39 0.41
CA THR A 88 -7.21 -7.82 0.48
C THR A 88 -8.54 -8.04 1.19
N LEU A 89 -9.00 -9.29 1.23
CA LEU A 89 -10.20 -9.65 1.99
C LEU A 89 -10.03 -9.35 3.49
N TRP A 90 -8.82 -9.54 4.02
CA TRP A 90 -8.52 -9.36 5.44
C TRP A 90 -8.10 -7.94 5.79
N ASP A 91 -7.51 -7.22 4.85
CA ASP A 91 -7.13 -5.82 4.99
C ASP A 91 -7.59 -5.07 3.73
N PRO A 92 -8.81 -4.50 3.73
CA PRO A 92 -9.38 -3.87 2.55
C PRO A 92 -8.79 -2.48 2.25
N ARG A 93 -7.81 -2.02 3.00
CA ARG A 93 -7.19 -0.72 2.77
C ARG A 93 -6.40 -0.73 1.47
N VAL A 94 -6.54 0.34 0.71
CA VAL A 94 -5.77 0.54 -0.53
C VAL A 94 -4.45 1.20 -0.18
N VAL A 95 -3.37 0.70 -0.74
CA VAL A 95 -2.03 1.28 -0.57
C VAL A 95 -1.70 2.12 -1.79
N ASN A 96 -1.32 3.36 -1.58
CA ASN A 96 -0.87 4.26 -2.62
C ASN A 96 0.65 4.30 -2.62
N LEU A 97 1.25 4.06 -3.79
CA LEU A 97 2.70 4.06 -3.97
C LEU A 97 3.13 5.21 -4.88
N THR A 98 4.13 5.95 -4.46
CA THR A 98 4.86 6.89 -5.29
C THR A 98 6.35 6.58 -5.17
N SER A 99 7.16 7.05 -6.09
CA SER A 99 8.60 6.81 -6.05
C SER A 99 9.40 7.97 -6.59
N GLU A 100 10.65 8.03 -6.16
CA GLU A 100 11.63 9.00 -6.60
C GLU A 100 12.99 8.32 -6.71
N VAL A 101 13.70 8.58 -7.81
CA VAL A 101 15.06 8.07 -8.00
C VAL A 101 16.04 8.93 -7.21
N GLN A 102 16.82 8.32 -6.33
CA GLN A 102 17.89 8.98 -5.58
C GLN A 102 19.19 8.20 -5.74
N GLY A 103 20.03 8.67 -6.66
CA GLY A 103 21.27 7.98 -6.96
C GLY A 103 21.02 6.61 -7.58
N GLU A 104 21.52 5.57 -6.94
CA GLU A 104 21.35 4.19 -7.39
C GLU A 104 20.15 3.49 -6.74
N LEU A 105 19.41 4.22 -5.90
CA LEU A 105 18.27 3.69 -5.17
C LEU A 105 16.96 4.25 -5.70
N LEU A 106 15.90 3.48 -5.56
CA LEU A 106 14.54 3.96 -5.72
C LEU A 106 13.94 4.15 -4.34
N VAL A 107 13.51 5.36 -4.04
CA VAL A 107 12.82 5.67 -2.78
C VAL A 107 11.31 5.59 -3.04
N VAL A 108 10.66 4.65 -2.39
CA VAL A 108 9.23 4.39 -2.55
C VAL A 108 8.51 4.88 -1.31
N ARG A 109 7.51 5.70 -1.52
CA ARG A 109 6.60 6.14 -0.47
C ARG A 109 5.33 5.32 -0.56
N ALA A 110 4.94 4.70 0.55
CA ALA A 110 3.73 3.91 0.66
C ALA A 110 2.82 4.47 1.76
N ASP A 111 1.59 4.80 1.40
CA ASP A 111 0.59 5.26 2.36
C ASP A 111 -0.75 4.57 2.13
N TYR A 112 -1.57 4.51 3.18
CA TYR A 112 -2.93 4.04 3.05
C TYR A 112 -3.80 5.15 2.49
N TRP A 113 -4.48 4.82 1.42
CA TRP A 113 -5.38 5.76 0.77
C TRP A 113 -6.74 5.72 1.45
N SER A 114 -7.07 6.76 2.19
CA SER A 114 -8.33 6.85 2.92
C SER A 114 -9.35 7.79 2.27
N ARG A 115 -8.91 8.55 1.29
CA ARG A 115 -9.76 9.52 0.57
C ARG A 115 -9.36 9.57 -0.88
N GLU A 116 -10.23 10.12 -1.73
CA GLU A 116 -9.82 10.46 -3.08
C GLU A 116 -8.60 11.37 -3.02
N PRO A 117 -7.57 11.08 -3.82
CA PRO A 117 -6.40 11.93 -3.83
C PRO A 117 -6.80 13.33 -4.23
N SER A 118 -6.38 14.29 -3.43
CA SER A 118 -6.47 15.68 -3.85
C SER A 118 -5.63 15.84 -5.11
N PRO A 119 -6.12 16.50 -6.11
CA PRO A 119 -5.35 16.74 -7.32
C PRO A 119 -4.05 17.50 -7.04
#